data_2fb61ccfc2a113512c18b71598f0f03b
#
_entry.id   2fb61ccfc2a113512c18b71598f0f03b
#
_cell.length_a   1.000
_cell.length_b   1.000
_cell.length_c   1.000
_cell.angle_alpha   90.00
_cell.angle_beta   90.00
_cell.angle_gamma   90.00
#
_symmetry.space_group_name_H-M   'P 1'
#
loop_
_entity.id
_entity.type
_entity.pdbx_description
1 polymer ?
#
loop_
_entity_poly.entity_id
_entity_poly.type
_entity_poly.pdbx_seq_one_letter_code
_entity_poly.pdbx_strand_id
1 'polypeptide(L)'
;MAVYIVNNMTIHDRAEYDRYLRAFMGVFRKFDGEILAAVDAPAPVEGEWPYDRTILLRFPSRAEAERWAGSAEYQEIARHRRNGTRSHVVFLDEFMPPAR
;
A
#
# COMPACT_ATOMS: atom_id res chain seq x y z
N MET A 1 -9.02 16.41 -2.46
CA MET A 1 -9.63 15.17 -1.94
C MET A 1 -8.52 14.14 -1.73
N ALA A 2 -8.43 13.62 -0.53
CA ALA A 2 -7.46 12.59 -0.25
C ALA A 2 -7.84 11.26 -0.91
N VAL A 3 -6.83 10.43 -1.14
CA VAL A 3 -7.04 9.08 -1.63
C VAL A 3 -6.30 8.11 -0.72
N TYR A 4 -6.88 6.94 -0.52
CA TYR A 4 -6.26 5.86 0.22
C TYR A 4 -5.80 4.77 -0.73
N ILE A 5 -4.71 4.11 -0.39
CA ILE A 5 -4.27 2.91 -1.08
C ILE A 5 -4.38 1.77 -0.08
N VAL A 6 -5.12 0.73 -0.46
CA VAL A 6 -5.23 -0.49 0.34
C VAL A 6 -4.54 -1.60 -0.43
N ASN A 7 -3.63 -2.28 0.24
CA ASN A 7 -2.99 -3.47 -0.31
C ASN A 7 -3.24 -4.65 0.64
N ASN A 8 -3.94 -5.65 0.15
CA ASN A 8 -4.10 -6.93 0.84
C ASN A 8 -3.23 -7.95 0.11
N MET A 9 -2.36 -8.63 0.83
CA MET A 9 -1.40 -9.52 0.18
C MET A 9 -1.24 -10.85 0.88
N THR A 10 -0.92 -11.86 0.09
CA THR A 10 -0.35 -13.10 0.58
C THR A 10 1.14 -13.10 0.23
N ILE A 11 1.97 -13.54 1.17
CA ILE A 11 3.43 -13.51 1.03
C ILE A 11 3.92 -14.93 0.82
N HIS A 12 4.50 -15.22 -0.35
CA HIS A 12 5.03 -16.54 -0.67
C HIS A 12 6.56 -16.59 -0.66
N ASP A 13 7.23 -15.44 -0.66
CA ASP A 13 8.69 -15.33 -0.52
C ASP A 13 9.00 -14.14 0.39
N ARG A 14 9.13 -14.42 1.68
CA ARG A 14 9.33 -13.37 2.68
C ARG A 14 10.66 -12.65 2.49
N ALA A 15 11.72 -13.36 2.13
CA ALA A 15 13.02 -12.73 1.91
C ALA A 15 12.97 -11.70 0.77
N GLU A 16 12.24 -12.01 -0.29
CA GLU A 16 12.04 -11.08 -1.41
C GLU A 16 11.22 -9.86 -0.99
N TYR A 17 10.13 -10.09 -0.24
CA TYR A 17 9.32 -8.99 0.27
C TYR A 17 10.12 -8.09 1.23
N ASP A 18 10.99 -8.66 2.05
CA ASP A 18 11.83 -7.89 2.96
C ASP A 18 12.77 -6.94 2.22
N ARG A 19 13.20 -7.29 1.01
CA ARG A 19 13.98 -6.37 0.16
C ARG A 19 13.18 -5.13 -0.18
N TYR A 20 11.90 -5.31 -0.49
CA TYR A 20 10.98 -4.20 -0.72
C TYR A 20 10.86 -3.32 0.53
N LEU A 21 10.63 -3.93 1.70
CA LEU A 21 10.46 -3.20 2.95
C LEU A 21 11.71 -2.37 3.30
N ARG A 22 12.90 -2.92 3.12
CA ARG A 22 14.16 -2.20 3.41
C ARG A 22 14.33 -0.97 2.53
N ALA A 23 13.85 -1.01 1.30
CA ALA A 23 13.98 0.09 0.36
C ALA A 23 12.80 1.07 0.39
N PHE A 24 11.69 0.70 1.02
CA PHE A 24 10.42 1.43 0.92
C PHE A 24 10.53 2.88 1.38
N MET A 25 11.00 3.12 2.60
CA MET A 25 11.03 4.49 3.16
C MET A 25 11.99 5.41 2.42
N GLY A 26 13.06 4.87 1.83
CA GLY A 26 13.98 5.67 1.04
C GLY A 26 13.32 6.33 -0.16
N VAL A 27 12.29 5.70 -0.71
CA VAL A 27 11.50 6.24 -1.81
C VAL A 27 10.28 7.00 -1.28
N PHE A 28 9.51 6.38 -0.38
CA PHE A 28 8.21 6.90 0.07
C PHE A 28 8.31 8.30 0.68
N ARG A 29 9.35 8.56 1.49
CA ARG A 29 9.52 9.85 2.17
C ARG A 29 9.76 11.03 1.24
N LYS A 30 9.97 10.79 -0.06
CA LYS A 30 10.11 11.85 -1.07
C LYS A 30 8.77 12.36 -1.57
N PHE A 31 7.68 11.74 -1.12
CA PHE A 31 6.31 12.04 -1.55
C PHE A 31 5.45 12.37 -0.33
N ASP A 32 4.28 12.95 -0.58
CA ASP A 32 3.38 13.41 0.48
C ASP A 32 2.43 12.32 0.98
N GLY A 33 2.94 11.10 1.14
CA GLY A 33 2.16 9.98 1.65
C GLY A 33 2.31 9.78 3.15
N GLU A 34 1.33 9.12 3.73
CA GLU A 34 1.33 8.68 5.12
C GLU A 34 1.02 7.19 5.18
N ILE A 35 1.71 6.48 6.07
CA ILE A 35 1.37 5.09 6.38
C ILE A 35 0.37 5.12 7.54
N LEU A 36 -0.87 4.72 7.29
CA LEU A 36 -1.91 4.68 8.32
C LEU A 36 -1.96 3.34 9.04
N ALA A 37 -1.70 2.27 8.34
CA ALA A 37 -1.64 0.93 8.93
C ALA A 37 -0.72 0.04 8.10
N ALA A 38 -0.01 -0.85 8.77
CA ALA A 38 0.84 -1.87 8.15
C ALA A 38 0.83 -3.06 9.12
N VAL A 39 -0.03 -4.05 8.86
CA VAL A 39 -0.37 -5.06 9.86
C VAL A 39 -0.21 -6.46 9.28
N ASP A 40 0.58 -7.28 9.96
CA ASP A 40 0.64 -8.71 9.69
C ASP A 40 -0.55 -9.39 10.37
N ALA A 41 -1.17 -10.32 9.69
CA ALA A 41 -2.28 -11.11 10.19
C ALA A 41 -3.37 -10.25 10.86
N PRO A 42 -4.06 -9.37 10.09
CA PRO A 42 -5.15 -8.59 10.65
C PRO A 42 -6.19 -9.47 11.33
N ALA A 43 -6.73 -9.01 12.46
CA ALA A 43 -7.73 -9.75 13.19
C ALA A 43 -9.11 -9.52 12.58
N PRO A 44 -9.77 -10.53 12.01
CA PRO A 44 -11.11 -10.35 11.45
C PRO A 44 -12.14 -10.15 12.56
N VAL A 45 -13.06 -9.23 12.35
CA VAL A 45 -14.21 -9.02 13.23
C VAL A 45 -15.35 -9.93 12.80
N GLU A 46 -15.51 -10.08 11.49
CA GLU A 46 -16.50 -10.97 10.88
C GLU A 46 -15.90 -11.63 9.65
N GLY A 47 -16.29 -12.86 9.39
CA GLY A 47 -15.89 -13.59 8.20
C GLY A 47 -14.42 -14.02 8.21
N GLU A 48 -13.95 -14.40 7.04
CA GLU A 48 -12.58 -14.85 6.83
C GLU A 48 -11.74 -13.75 6.26
N TRP A 49 -10.45 -13.73 6.63
CA TRP A 49 -9.47 -12.80 6.06
C TRP A 49 -8.29 -13.60 5.51
N PRO A 50 -8.31 -13.96 4.23
CA PRO A 50 -7.33 -14.88 3.64
C PRO A 50 -6.01 -14.23 3.24
N TYR A 51 -5.63 -13.14 3.88
CA TYR A 51 -4.42 -12.37 3.55
C TYR A 51 -3.46 -12.38 4.73
N ASP A 52 -2.16 -12.39 4.40
CA ASP A 52 -1.09 -12.38 5.41
C ASP A 52 -0.82 -10.99 5.97
N ARG A 53 -1.06 -9.95 5.14
CA ARG A 53 -0.70 -8.58 5.52
C ARG A 53 -1.62 -7.59 4.81
N THR A 54 -1.96 -6.52 5.52
CA THR A 54 -2.74 -5.41 4.98
C THR A 54 -2.02 -4.09 5.23
N ILE A 55 -1.91 -3.27 4.18
CA ILE A 55 -1.29 -1.95 4.22
C ILE A 55 -2.37 -0.92 3.87
N LEU A 56 -2.39 0.17 4.62
CA LEU A 56 -3.25 1.32 4.33
C LEU A 56 -2.38 2.58 4.28
N LEU A 57 -2.39 3.24 3.13
CA LEU A 57 -1.68 4.49 2.92
C LEU A 57 -2.68 5.60 2.63
N ARG A 58 -2.28 6.85 2.87
CA ARG A 58 -3.06 8.03 2.52
C ARG A 58 -2.18 9.01 1.75
N PHE A 59 -2.73 9.59 0.69
CA PHE A 59 -2.11 10.69 -0.06
C PHE A 59 -3.09 11.87 -0.11
N PRO A 60 -2.59 13.11 -0.22
CA PRO A 60 -3.46 14.28 -0.24
C PRO A 60 -4.32 14.37 -1.51
N SER A 61 -3.91 13.68 -2.58
CA SER A 61 -4.65 13.66 -3.84
C SER A 61 -4.35 12.40 -4.64
N ARG A 62 -5.23 12.09 -5.58
CA ARG A 62 -5.02 11.01 -6.54
C ARG A 62 -3.76 11.24 -7.36
N ALA A 63 -3.53 12.49 -7.78
CA ALA A 63 -2.35 12.86 -8.56
C ALA A 63 -1.07 12.57 -7.80
N GLU A 64 -1.00 12.88 -6.50
CA GLU A 64 0.20 12.58 -5.71
C GLU A 64 0.41 11.08 -5.53
N ALA A 65 -0.67 10.33 -5.29
CA ALA A 65 -0.60 8.88 -5.19
C ALA A 65 -0.08 8.24 -6.48
N GLU A 66 -0.58 8.72 -7.61
CA GLU A 66 -0.13 8.23 -8.93
C GLU A 66 1.30 8.64 -9.23
N ARG A 67 1.70 9.83 -8.80
CA ARG A 67 3.09 10.29 -8.96
C ARG A 67 4.06 9.37 -8.23
N TRP A 68 3.73 8.98 -7.00
CA TRP A 68 4.52 8.02 -6.24
C TRP A 68 4.50 6.64 -6.89
N ALA A 69 3.31 6.09 -7.13
CA ALA A 69 3.15 4.72 -7.65
C ALA A 69 3.78 4.56 -9.04
N GLY A 70 3.73 5.58 -9.87
CA GLY A 70 4.30 5.55 -11.22
C GLY A 70 5.74 6.00 -11.30
N SER A 71 6.37 6.43 -10.20
CA SER A 71 7.76 6.88 -10.23
C SER A 71 8.71 5.74 -10.58
N ALA A 72 9.79 6.06 -11.30
CA ALA A 72 10.80 5.06 -11.66
C ALA A 72 11.42 4.42 -10.41
N GLU A 73 11.66 5.21 -9.36
CA GLU A 73 12.21 4.72 -8.11
C GLU A 73 11.30 3.71 -7.43
N TYR A 74 9.99 4.01 -7.36
CA TYR A 74 9.04 3.07 -6.78
C TYR A 74 8.91 1.81 -7.61
N GLN A 75 8.83 1.92 -8.93
CA GLN A 75 8.72 0.76 -9.81
C GLN A 75 9.92 -0.18 -9.67
N GLU A 76 11.11 0.36 -9.45
CA GLU A 76 12.30 -0.45 -9.24
C GLU A 76 12.20 -1.30 -7.98
N ILE A 77 11.76 -0.73 -6.86
CA ILE A 77 11.62 -1.51 -5.62
C ILE A 77 10.38 -2.40 -5.62
N ALA A 78 9.32 -1.98 -6.30
CA ALA A 78 8.05 -2.72 -6.34
C ALA A 78 8.19 -4.10 -7.00
N ARG A 79 9.20 -4.32 -7.84
CA ARG A 79 9.46 -5.64 -8.42
C ARG A 79 9.70 -6.69 -7.33
N HIS A 80 10.33 -6.32 -6.22
CA HIS A 80 10.54 -7.24 -5.09
C HIS A 80 9.22 -7.63 -4.42
N ARG A 81 8.32 -6.66 -4.25
CA ARG A 81 6.98 -6.95 -3.72
C ARG A 81 6.20 -7.86 -4.67
N ARG A 82 6.23 -7.57 -5.97
CA ARG A 82 5.53 -8.40 -6.97
C ARG A 82 6.09 -9.81 -7.05
N ASN A 83 7.40 -9.96 -6.91
CA ASN A 83 8.06 -11.26 -6.95
C ASN A 83 7.84 -12.08 -5.68
N GLY A 84 7.62 -11.42 -4.54
CA GLY A 84 7.50 -12.09 -3.25
C GLY A 84 6.08 -12.23 -2.73
N THR A 85 5.11 -11.57 -3.35
CA THR A 85 3.73 -11.55 -2.86
C THR A 85 2.73 -11.67 -4.01
N ARG A 86 1.50 -12.07 -3.63
CA ARG A 86 0.32 -11.81 -4.45
C ARG A 86 -0.40 -10.64 -3.79
N SER A 87 -0.37 -9.49 -4.41
CA SER A 87 -0.94 -8.26 -3.88
C SER A 87 -2.19 -7.86 -4.62
N HIS A 88 -3.18 -7.38 -3.86
CA HIS A 88 -4.41 -6.80 -4.39
C HIS A 88 -4.47 -5.36 -3.92
N VAL A 89 -4.27 -4.42 -4.85
CA VAL A 89 -4.09 -3.01 -4.53
C VAL A 89 -5.21 -2.21 -5.15
N VAL A 90 -5.85 -1.38 -4.34
CA VAL A 90 -6.93 -0.50 -4.83
C VAL A 90 -6.71 0.92 -4.32
N PHE A 91 -7.20 1.89 -5.11
CA PHE A 91 -7.38 3.25 -4.64
C PHE A 91 -8.79 3.40 -4.08
N LEU A 92 -8.91 4.11 -2.97
CA LEU A 92 -10.20 4.49 -2.40
C LEU A 92 -10.23 6.00 -2.23
N ASP A 93 -11.26 6.65 -2.76
CA ASP A 93 -11.45 8.08 -2.51
C ASP A 93 -11.90 8.27 -1.06
N GLU A 94 -11.44 9.37 -0.43
CA GLU A 94 -11.92 9.66 0.91
C GLU A 94 -13.42 9.95 0.89
N PHE A 95 -14.07 9.64 2.00
CA PHE A 95 -15.49 9.90 2.13
C PHE A 95 -15.75 11.41 2.15
N MET A 96 -16.63 11.85 1.26
CA MET A 96 -17.07 13.25 1.20
C MET A 96 -18.55 13.27 1.53
N PRO A 97 -18.94 13.85 2.68
CA PRO A 97 -20.35 13.96 3.01
C PRO A 97 -21.10 14.77 1.96
N PRO A 98 -22.35 14.43 1.68
CA PRO A 98 -23.15 15.23 0.73
C PRO A 98 -23.32 16.67 1.22
N ALA A 99 -23.34 17.61 0.29
CA ALA A 99 -23.60 19.01 0.58
C ALA A 99 -25.03 19.17 1.11
N ARG A 100 -25.24 20.17 1.99
CA ARG A 100 -26.54 20.48 2.57
C ARG A 100 -27.15 21.72 1.93
#